data_0d1eb0570a43972aad31a041680d0b75
#
_entry.id   0d1eb0570a43972aad31a041680d0b75
#
_cell.length_a   1.000
_cell.length_b   1.000
_cell.length_c   1.000
_cell.angle_alpha   90.00
_cell.angle_beta   90.00
_cell.angle_gamma   90.00
#
_symmetry.space_group_name_H-M   'P 1'
#
loop_
_entity.id
_entity.type
_entity.pdbx_description
1 polymer ?
#
loop_
_entity_poly.entity_id
_entity_poly.type
_entity_poly.pdbx_seq_one_letter_code
_entity_poly.pdbx_strand_id
1 'polypeptide(L)'
;MSYITAIETAVPEYCHEQKNIALFFIKATENRDTQRKLRFISEKSGIQMRYSVLNDFSDASELNDLFNALDSTPSLTKRMNIFKNNASSLALKAVLKIDGFNNIKNKITHIITVTCTGLFAPGLDIDLIQQLNLSPSTQRSSINFMGCNASILALNAANNICNSTPNSTVLIVCVELCTIHFQNNNTDDFILANTLFGDGAAAVIISSNAPKKDAIKIKSFNSLIIHKGKNDMAWQLSETGFIMNLTSYVSELINGSIKEFLNSISLKKESIDYWAIHPGGKKILDDFSDALDIDKSLLHQSYEVLKNYGNMSSPTILFVLKQVIENNSNAKSGETIFTAAFGPGLSIETMQLEYV
;
A
#
# COMPACT_ATOMS: atom_id res chain seq x y z
N MET A 1 18.82 -8.34 15.66
CA MET A 1 17.84 -7.23 15.80
C MET A 1 17.88 -6.40 14.52
N SER A 2 16.77 -5.84 14.11
CA SER A 2 16.71 -4.99 12.93
C SER A 2 15.97 -3.68 13.21
N TYR A 3 16.31 -2.66 12.42
CA TYR A 3 15.84 -1.29 12.63
C TYR A 3 15.35 -0.71 11.31
N ILE A 4 14.20 -0.06 11.31
CA ILE A 4 13.79 0.85 10.26
C ILE A 4 14.58 2.14 10.44
N THR A 5 15.38 2.52 9.45
CA THR A 5 16.27 3.69 9.53
C THR A 5 15.82 4.83 8.61
N ALA A 6 14.97 4.53 7.63
CA ALA A 6 14.35 5.53 6.77
C ALA A 6 13.06 4.97 6.15
N ILE A 7 12.05 5.84 6.00
CA ILE A 7 10.84 5.60 5.20
C ILE A 7 10.58 6.84 4.37
N GLU A 8 10.45 6.65 3.05
CA GLU A 8 10.06 7.72 2.14
C GLU A 8 8.98 7.27 1.16
N THR A 9 8.22 8.25 0.68
CA THR A 9 7.04 7.99 -0.14
C THR A 9 7.01 8.91 -1.36
N ALA A 10 6.40 8.42 -2.44
CA ALA A 10 6.19 9.19 -3.64
C ALA A 10 4.83 8.89 -4.26
N VAL A 11 4.30 9.87 -4.96
CA VAL A 11 3.08 9.77 -5.76
C VAL A 11 3.36 10.18 -7.19
N PRO A 12 2.56 9.72 -8.17
CA PRO A 12 2.60 10.19 -9.54
C PRO A 12 2.34 11.70 -9.67
N GLU A 13 2.48 12.20 -10.88
CA GLU A 13 2.31 13.62 -11.19
C GLU A 13 0.83 14.05 -11.17
N TYR A 14 -0.07 13.22 -11.71
CA TYR A 14 -1.47 13.59 -11.82
C TYR A 14 -2.19 13.36 -10.50
N CYS A 15 -2.75 14.45 -9.98
CA CYS A 15 -3.57 14.46 -8.77
C CYS A 15 -5.02 14.75 -9.15
N HIS A 16 -5.92 13.83 -8.82
CA HIS A 16 -7.31 13.93 -9.19
C HIS A 16 -8.21 14.03 -7.95
N GLU A 17 -9.15 14.97 -7.96
CA GLU A 17 -10.20 14.97 -6.97
C GLU A 17 -11.09 13.74 -7.13
N GLN A 18 -11.49 13.15 -6.01
CA GLN A 18 -12.36 11.97 -5.97
C GLN A 18 -13.62 12.13 -6.85
N LYS A 19 -14.21 13.33 -6.83
CA LYS A 19 -15.41 13.61 -7.64
C LYS A 19 -15.15 13.50 -9.15
N ASN A 20 -13.94 13.87 -9.63
CA ASN A 20 -13.62 13.84 -11.05
C ASN A 20 -13.48 12.39 -11.54
N ILE A 21 -12.81 11.53 -10.75
CA ILE A 21 -12.72 10.10 -11.05
C ILE A 21 -14.12 9.46 -11.04
N ALA A 22 -14.97 9.80 -10.07
CA ALA A 22 -16.34 9.33 -10.04
C ALA A 22 -17.14 9.79 -11.26
N LEU A 23 -17.01 11.06 -11.66
CA LEU A 23 -17.66 11.61 -12.85
C LEU A 23 -17.21 10.94 -14.13
N PHE A 24 -15.92 10.56 -14.24
CA PHE A 24 -15.39 9.80 -15.37
C PHE A 24 -16.18 8.49 -15.56
N PHE A 25 -16.34 7.68 -14.49
CA PHE A 25 -17.09 6.42 -14.56
C PHE A 25 -18.60 6.63 -14.69
N ILE A 26 -19.17 7.68 -14.11
CA ILE A 26 -20.58 8.04 -14.28
C ILE A 26 -20.90 8.37 -15.74
N LYS A 27 -20.02 9.08 -16.44
CA LYS A 27 -20.15 9.37 -17.87
C LYS A 27 -19.97 8.12 -18.74
N ALA A 28 -19.19 7.15 -18.28
CA ALA A 28 -18.88 5.91 -19.00
C ALA A 28 -19.99 4.85 -18.93
N THR A 29 -21.04 5.04 -18.14
CA THR A 29 -22.14 4.08 -18.01
C THR A 29 -23.50 4.74 -18.22
N GLU A 30 -24.40 4.05 -18.95
CA GLU A 30 -25.80 4.45 -19.09
C GLU A 30 -26.69 3.89 -17.96
N ASN A 31 -26.16 2.97 -17.14
CA ASN A 31 -26.90 2.34 -16.07
C ASN A 31 -27.11 3.31 -14.90
N ARG A 32 -28.36 3.77 -14.71
CA ARG A 32 -28.71 4.75 -13.67
C ARG A 32 -28.46 4.26 -12.25
N ASP A 33 -28.58 2.97 -11.97
CA ASP A 33 -28.32 2.41 -10.64
C ASP A 33 -26.81 2.41 -10.35
N THR A 34 -25.98 2.07 -11.33
CA THR A 34 -24.53 2.21 -11.25
C THR A 34 -24.10 3.65 -11.03
N GLN A 35 -24.68 4.61 -11.76
CA GLN A 35 -24.41 6.04 -11.56
C GLN A 35 -24.73 6.50 -10.13
N ARG A 36 -25.86 6.06 -9.56
CA ARG A 36 -26.25 6.35 -8.17
C ARG A 36 -25.28 5.74 -7.17
N LYS A 37 -24.88 4.47 -7.35
CA LYS A 37 -23.91 3.78 -6.50
C LYS A 37 -22.54 4.48 -6.53
N LEU A 38 -22.02 4.83 -7.71
CA LEU A 38 -20.77 5.55 -7.88
C LEU A 38 -20.76 6.87 -7.11
N ARG A 39 -21.82 7.68 -7.21
CA ARG A 39 -21.96 8.93 -6.45
C ARG A 39 -21.96 8.66 -4.94
N PHE A 40 -22.84 7.76 -4.49
CA PHE A 40 -23.00 7.47 -3.07
C PHE A 40 -21.70 6.93 -2.45
N ILE A 41 -21.06 5.94 -3.09
CA ILE A 41 -19.82 5.34 -2.57
C ILE A 41 -18.68 6.36 -2.59
N SER A 42 -18.56 7.17 -3.66
CA SER A 42 -17.55 8.22 -3.75
C SER A 42 -17.69 9.25 -2.63
N GLU A 43 -18.90 9.75 -2.36
CA GLU A 43 -19.17 10.71 -1.28
C GLU A 43 -18.92 10.14 0.12
N LYS A 44 -19.15 8.84 0.32
CA LYS A 44 -19.00 8.16 1.62
C LYS A 44 -17.63 7.53 1.83
N SER A 45 -16.78 7.49 0.81
CA SER A 45 -15.46 6.84 0.85
C SER A 45 -14.48 7.46 1.86
N GLY A 46 -14.68 8.73 2.22
CA GLY A 46 -13.74 9.51 3.01
C GLY A 46 -12.52 9.99 2.22
N ILE A 47 -12.46 9.70 0.91
CA ILE A 47 -11.37 10.08 0.02
C ILE A 47 -11.68 11.44 -0.61
N GLN A 48 -10.69 12.31 -0.67
CA GLN A 48 -10.78 13.61 -1.35
C GLN A 48 -9.92 13.63 -2.61
N MET A 49 -8.70 13.09 -2.52
CA MET A 49 -7.70 13.12 -3.58
C MET A 49 -7.18 11.72 -3.85
N ARG A 50 -6.87 11.43 -5.10
CA ARG A 50 -6.10 10.25 -5.52
C ARG A 50 -5.07 10.63 -6.57
N TYR A 51 -3.95 9.91 -6.57
CA TYR A 51 -2.91 10.09 -7.56
C TYR A 51 -2.93 8.97 -8.58
N SER A 52 -2.56 9.29 -9.81
CA SER A 52 -2.51 8.33 -10.92
C SER A 52 -1.36 8.66 -11.87
N VAL A 53 -0.79 7.63 -12.49
CA VAL A 53 0.10 7.81 -13.65
C VAL A 53 -0.67 8.20 -14.91
N LEU A 54 -2.00 8.11 -14.89
CA LEU A 54 -2.90 8.41 -15.98
C LEU A 54 -3.49 9.82 -15.83
N ASN A 55 -3.51 10.59 -16.92
CA ASN A 55 -4.21 11.86 -16.98
C ASN A 55 -5.71 11.72 -17.30
N ASP A 56 -6.17 10.52 -17.61
CA ASP A 56 -7.51 10.20 -18.11
C ASP A 56 -8.67 10.75 -17.26
N PHE A 57 -8.42 11.00 -15.97
CA PHE A 57 -9.45 11.46 -15.02
C PHE A 57 -9.48 12.97 -14.84
N SER A 58 -8.72 13.73 -15.64
CA SER A 58 -8.73 15.20 -15.64
C SER A 58 -9.84 15.73 -16.53
N ASP A 59 -10.56 16.77 -16.09
CA ASP A 59 -11.64 17.40 -16.86
C ASP A 59 -11.19 17.95 -18.22
N ALA A 60 -9.89 18.29 -18.35
CA ALA A 60 -9.30 18.91 -19.54
C ALA A 60 -8.51 17.93 -20.42
N SER A 61 -8.60 16.61 -20.17
CA SER A 61 -7.81 15.66 -20.97
C SER A 61 -8.46 15.45 -22.34
N GLU A 62 -7.93 16.09 -23.36
CA GLU A 62 -8.18 15.75 -24.76
C GLU A 62 -7.43 14.47 -25.18
N LEU A 63 -6.42 14.08 -24.38
CA LEU A 63 -5.57 12.90 -24.60
C LEU A 63 -5.83 11.91 -23.46
N ASN A 64 -6.38 10.75 -23.79
CA ASN A 64 -6.54 9.65 -22.88
C ASN A 64 -5.35 8.70 -23.00
N ASP A 65 -4.65 8.46 -21.88
CA ASP A 65 -3.46 7.58 -21.87
C ASP A 65 -3.86 6.10 -22.03
N LEU A 66 -4.91 5.69 -21.33
CA LEU A 66 -5.38 4.32 -21.30
C LEU A 66 -6.79 4.16 -21.88
N PHE A 67 -7.74 5.00 -21.48
CA PHE A 67 -9.16 4.90 -21.83
C PHE A 67 -9.51 5.79 -23.02
N ASN A 68 -9.02 5.43 -24.22
CA ASN A 68 -9.17 6.26 -25.44
C ASN A 68 -10.61 6.42 -25.94
N ALA A 69 -11.51 5.52 -25.52
CA ALA A 69 -12.94 5.65 -25.75
C ALA A 69 -13.65 4.98 -24.57
N LEU A 70 -14.78 5.56 -24.16
CA LEU A 70 -15.58 5.03 -23.04
C LEU A 70 -16.07 3.61 -23.28
N ASP A 71 -16.14 3.18 -24.54
CA ASP A 71 -16.61 1.86 -24.97
C ASP A 71 -15.50 0.82 -25.12
N SER A 72 -14.22 1.20 -25.04
CA SER A 72 -13.11 0.26 -25.17
C SER A 72 -12.58 -0.21 -23.84
N THR A 73 -12.42 -1.52 -23.69
CA THR A 73 -11.73 -2.12 -22.54
C THR A 73 -10.25 -2.30 -22.89
N PRO A 74 -9.34 -1.55 -22.27
CA PRO A 74 -7.92 -1.68 -22.55
C PRO A 74 -7.41 -3.09 -22.26
N SER A 75 -6.58 -3.63 -23.16
CA SER A 75 -5.99 -4.96 -22.98
C SER A 75 -4.99 -4.99 -21.83
N LEU A 76 -4.75 -6.20 -21.28
CA LEU A 76 -3.70 -6.41 -20.28
C LEU A 76 -2.33 -5.95 -20.78
N THR A 77 -2.00 -6.19 -22.06
CA THR A 77 -0.73 -5.75 -22.67
C THR A 77 -0.55 -4.23 -22.60
N LYS A 78 -1.61 -3.45 -22.92
CA LYS A 78 -1.55 -1.98 -22.83
C LYS A 78 -1.30 -1.53 -21.38
N ARG A 79 -1.98 -2.13 -20.41
CA ARG A 79 -1.81 -1.83 -18.97
C ARG A 79 -0.40 -2.17 -18.48
N MET A 80 0.14 -3.34 -18.86
CA MET A 80 1.50 -3.75 -18.50
C MET A 80 2.58 -2.87 -19.14
N ASN A 81 2.37 -2.35 -20.34
CA ASN A 81 3.29 -1.38 -20.95
C ASN A 81 3.30 -0.06 -20.17
N ILE A 82 2.15 0.42 -19.71
CA ILE A 82 2.07 1.60 -18.84
C ILE A 82 2.80 1.34 -17.52
N PHE A 83 2.57 0.17 -16.90
CA PHE A 83 3.27 -0.22 -15.68
C PHE A 83 4.80 -0.19 -15.89
N LYS A 84 5.29 -0.89 -16.89
CA LYS A 84 6.72 -0.98 -17.21
C LYS A 84 7.37 0.40 -17.41
N ASN A 85 6.65 1.32 -18.07
CA ASN A 85 7.18 2.65 -18.40
C ASN A 85 7.18 3.62 -17.21
N ASN A 86 6.35 3.38 -16.17
CA ASN A 86 6.16 4.34 -15.09
C ASN A 86 6.63 3.83 -13.72
N ALA A 87 6.58 2.51 -13.46
CA ALA A 87 6.82 1.98 -12.12
C ALA A 87 8.23 2.28 -11.60
N SER A 88 9.28 2.08 -12.44
CA SER A 88 10.66 2.34 -12.03
C SER A 88 10.90 3.80 -11.67
N SER A 89 10.35 4.75 -12.46
CA SER A 89 10.52 6.18 -12.20
C SER A 89 9.82 6.63 -10.93
N LEU A 90 8.62 6.09 -10.65
CA LEU A 90 7.89 6.37 -9.42
C LEU A 90 8.60 5.78 -8.20
N ALA A 91 9.09 4.55 -8.32
CA ALA A 91 9.89 3.88 -7.29
C ALA A 91 11.17 4.68 -6.95
N LEU A 92 11.89 5.15 -7.98
CA LEU A 92 13.07 6.00 -7.81
C LEU A 92 12.76 7.30 -7.07
N LYS A 93 11.63 7.96 -7.39
CA LYS A 93 11.20 9.17 -6.67
C LYS A 93 11.10 8.92 -5.15
N ALA A 94 10.61 7.76 -4.73
CA ALA A 94 10.54 7.41 -3.30
C ALA A 94 11.93 7.17 -2.71
N VAL A 95 12.78 6.38 -3.40
CA VAL A 95 14.13 6.05 -2.92
C VAL A 95 15.00 7.30 -2.80
N LEU A 96 14.97 8.18 -3.80
CA LEU A 96 15.82 9.38 -3.85
C LEU A 96 15.42 10.47 -2.84
N LYS A 97 14.23 10.37 -2.23
CA LYS A 97 13.83 11.22 -1.11
C LYS A 97 14.45 10.80 0.22
N ILE A 98 14.98 9.58 0.32
CA ILE A 98 15.67 9.13 1.53
C ILE A 98 16.87 10.04 1.80
N ASP A 99 16.85 10.71 2.94
CA ASP A 99 17.95 11.60 3.33
C ASP A 99 19.27 10.85 3.38
N GLY A 100 20.29 11.42 2.79
CA GLY A 100 21.62 10.81 2.73
C GLY A 100 21.68 9.50 1.93
N PHE A 101 20.74 9.18 1.04
CA PHE A 101 20.73 7.94 0.25
C PHE A 101 22.07 7.67 -0.44
N ASN A 102 22.72 8.69 -1.01
CA ASN A 102 24.03 8.55 -1.66
C ASN A 102 25.14 8.07 -0.72
N ASN A 103 25.02 8.30 0.59
CA ASN A 103 25.99 7.87 1.60
C ASN A 103 25.77 6.41 2.03
N ILE A 104 24.56 5.88 1.81
CA ILE A 104 24.18 4.52 2.23
C ILE A 104 24.04 3.54 1.07
N LYS A 105 23.88 4.00 -0.17
CA LYS A 105 23.63 3.13 -1.34
C LYS A 105 24.68 2.03 -1.50
N ASN A 106 25.96 2.32 -1.23
CA ASN A 106 27.04 1.34 -1.34
C ASN A 106 27.03 0.30 -0.19
N LYS A 107 26.19 0.49 0.84
CA LYS A 107 25.99 -0.45 1.94
C LYS A 107 24.78 -1.35 1.73
N ILE A 108 23.97 -1.09 0.70
CA ILE A 108 22.78 -1.90 0.39
C ILE A 108 23.24 -3.27 -0.09
N THR A 109 22.92 -4.29 0.71
CA THR A 109 23.25 -5.69 0.45
C THR A 109 22.12 -6.43 -0.23
N HIS A 110 20.87 -6.01 0.02
CA HIS A 110 19.66 -6.64 -0.50
C HIS A 110 18.67 -5.58 -0.98
N ILE A 111 17.92 -5.93 -2.05
CA ILE A 111 16.74 -5.20 -2.49
C ILE A 111 15.53 -6.14 -2.51
N ILE A 112 14.41 -5.68 -1.96
CA ILE A 112 13.12 -6.37 -2.02
C ILE A 112 12.14 -5.44 -2.72
N THR A 113 11.64 -5.85 -3.88
CA THR A 113 10.59 -5.11 -4.60
C THR A 113 9.22 -5.72 -4.31
N VAL A 114 8.20 -4.89 -4.17
CA VAL A 114 6.82 -5.29 -3.89
C VAL A 114 5.88 -4.66 -4.91
N THR A 115 5.08 -5.46 -5.59
CA THR A 115 4.01 -4.97 -6.46
C THR A 115 2.94 -6.03 -6.70
N CYS A 116 1.69 -5.59 -6.80
CA CYS A 116 0.54 -6.42 -7.19
C CYS A 116 -0.08 -5.97 -8.52
N THR A 117 0.43 -4.89 -9.13
CA THR A 117 -0.20 -4.22 -10.26
C THR A 117 0.58 -4.31 -11.56
N GLY A 118 1.72 -5.01 -11.58
CA GLY A 118 2.46 -5.23 -12.82
C GLY A 118 3.50 -6.33 -12.71
N LEU A 119 3.76 -6.98 -13.85
CA LEU A 119 4.73 -8.08 -13.98
C LEU A 119 5.51 -7.92 -15.27
N PHE A 120 6.83 -7.92 -15.18
CA PHE A 120 7.74 -7.98 -16.32
C PHE A 120 9.10 -8.54 -15.90
N ALA A 121 9.85 -9.07 -16.86
CA ALA A 121 11.21 -9.56 -16.65
C ALA A 121 12.10 -9.18 -17.86
N PRO A 122 13.32 -8.64 -17.62
CA PRO A 122 13.91 -8.25 -16.35
C PRO A 122 13.04 -7.28 -15.57
N GLY A 123 12.92 -7.44 -14.24
CA GLY A 123 11.93 -6.77 -13.42
C GLY A 123 12.39 -5.47 -12.81
N LEU A 124 11.49 -4.89 -12.01
CA LEU A 124 11.70 -3.65 -11.28
C LEU A 124 12.99 -3.67 -10.42
N ASP A 125 13.34 -4.82 -9.85
CA ASP A 125 14.54 -5.03 -9.06
C ASP A 125 15.83 -4.77 -9.87
N ILE A 126 15.90 -5.24 -11.12
CA ILE A 126 17.03 -5.00 -12.02
C ILE A 126 17.10 -3.54 -12.43
N ASP A 127 15.94 -2.96 -12.80
CA ASP A 127 15.87 -1.54 -13.18
C ASP A 127 16.39 -0.64 -12.05
N LEU A 128 15.96 -0.89 -10.81
CA LEU A 128 16.38 -0.11 -9.67
C LEU A 128 17.86 -0.29 -9.33
N ILE A 129 18.41 -1.51 -9.40
CA ILE A 129 19.84 -1.74 -9.22
C ILE A 129 20.66 -0.91 -10.20
N GLN A 130 20.28 -0.92 -11.48
CA GLN A 130 20.98 -0.17 -12.53
C GLN A 130 20.86 1.35 -12.32
N GLN A 131 19.64 1.86 -12.14
CA GLN A 131 19.38 3.30 -12.06
C GLN A 131 19.92 3.93 -10.77
N LEU A 132 19.94 3.20 -9.65
CA LEU A 132 20.52 3.64 -8.39
C LEU A 132 22.04 3.43 -8.34
N ASN A 133 22.63 2.75 -9.31
CA ASN A 133 24.03 2.32 -9.30
C ASN A 133 24.37 1.53 -8.02
N LEU A 134 23.53 0.56 -7.66
CA LEU A 134 23.83 -0.39 -6.58
C LEU A 134 24.85 -1.42 -7.05
N SER A 135 25.48 -2.11 -6.09
CA SER A 135 26.40 -3.18 -6.42
C SER A 135 25.74 -4.25 -7.29
N PRO A 136 26.38 -4.73 -8.37
CA PRO A 136 25.86 -5.86 -9.15
C PRO A 136 25.69 -7.15 -8.32
N SER A 137 26.34 -7.26 -7.17
CA SER A 137 26.20 -8.36 -6.22
C SER A 137 25.04 -8.20 -5.24
N THR A 138 24.27 -7.10 -5.31
CA THR A 138 23.09 -6.90 -4.46
C THR A 138 22.11 -8.07 -4.64
N GLN A 139 21.77 -8.73 -3.54
CA GLN A 139 20.81 -9.85 -3.54
C GLN A 139 19.40 -9.31 -3.77
N ARG A 140 18.58 -10.03 -4.53
CA ARG A 140 17.28 -9.57 -5.02
C ARG A 140 16.17 -10.52 -4.61
N SER A 141 15.04 -9.95 -4.21
CA SER A 141 13.77 -10.66 -4.02
C SER A 141 12.62 -9.80 -4.53
N SER A 142 11.58 -10.46 -5.01
CA SER A 142 10.36 -9.79 -5.46
C SER A 142 9.14 -10.46 -4.82
N ILE A 143 8.29 -9.66 -4.20
CA ILE A 143 7.03 -10.10 -3.57
C ILE A 143 5.89 -9.56 -4.43
N ASN A 144 5.23 -10.48 -5.14
CA ASN A 144 4.20 -10.13 -6.11
C ASN A 144 2.88 -10.79 -5.75
N PHE A 145 1.75 -10.13 -6.06
CA PHE A 145 0.39 -10.67 -5.89
C PHE A 145 0.00 -11.07 -4.46
N MET A 146 0.63 -10.47 -3.44
CA MET A 146 0.28 -10.73 -2.04
C MET A 146 -0.75 -9.74 -1.49
N GLY A 147 -1.04 -8.64 -2.23
CA GLY A 147 -2.05 -7.64 -1.86
C GLY A 147 -1.53 -6.50 -1.00
N CYS A 148 -2.47 -5.80 -0.36
CA CYS A 148 -2.16 -4.57 0.37
C CYS A 148 -1.26 -4.77 1.61
N ASN A 149 -1.19 -5.98 2.16
CA ASN A 149 -0.33 -6.32 3.29
C ASN A 149 1.10 -6.75 2.88
N ALA A 150 1.41 -6.80 1.59
CA ALA A 150 2.68 -7.29 1.06
C ALA A 150 3.91 -6.51 1.57
N SER A 151 3.76 -5.23 1.91
CA SER A 151 4.83 -4.44 2.51
C SER A 151 5.21 -4.94 3.92
N ILE A 152 4.25 -5.40 4.73
CA ILE A 152 4.56 -6.01 6.05
C ILE A 152 5.29 -7.35 5.84
N LEU A 153 4.91 -8.14 4.84
CA LEU A 153 5.64 -9.35 4.48
C LEU A 153 7.08 -9.05 4.04
N ALA A 154 7.28 -7.98 3.26
CA ALA A 154 8.62 -7.52 2.86
C ALA A 154 9.46 -7.05 4.06
N LEU A 155 8.84 -6.33 5.00
CA LEU A 155 9.49 -5.92 6.26
C LEU A 155 9.89 -7.13 7.11
N ASN A 156 9.03 -8.17 7.17
CA ASN A 156 9.36 -9.42 7.85
C ASN A 156 10.53 -10.17 7.17
N ALA A 157 10.52 -10.25 5.84
CA ALA A 157 11.63 -10.85 5.09
C ALA A 157 12.95 -10.08 5.33
N ALA A 158 12.92 -8.74 5.29
CA ALA A 158 14.08 -7.91 5.60
C ALA A 158 14.57 -8.06 7.04
N ASN A 159 13.64 -8.14 8.02
CA ASN A 159 13.97 -8.45 9.41
C ASN A 159 14.71 -9.79 9.55
N ASN A 160 14.24 -10.82 8.86
CA ASN A 160 14.89 -12.15 8.88
C ASN A 160 16.29 -12.10 8.27
N ILE A 161 16.48 -11.38 7.17
CA ILE A 161 17.81 -11.14 6.57
C ILE A 161 18.71 -10.42 7.57
N CYS A 162 18.27 -9.35 8.19
CA CYS A 162 19.04 -8.56 9.15
C CYS A 162 19.39 -9.34 10.42
N ASN A 163 18.53 -10.25 10.86
CA ASN A 163 18.79 -11.11 12.02
C ASN A 163 19.76 -12.24 11.74
N SER A 164 19.79 -12.74 10.50
CA SER A 164 20.68 -13.84 10.09
C SER A 164 22.02 -13.38 9.52
N THR A 165 22.11 -12.17 8.97
CA THR A 165 23.28 -11.66 8.26
C THR A 165 23.77 -10.37 8.90
N PRO A 166 24.91 -10.38 9.62
CA PRO A 166 25.51 -9.18 10.18
C PRO A 166 25.86 -8.13 9.11
N ASN A 167 25.76 -6.85 9.46
CA ASN A 167 26.05 -5.72 8.60
C ASN A 167 25.19 -5.66 7.31
N SER A 168 24.03 -6.31 7.30
CA SER A 168 23.10 -6.22 6.20
C SER A 168 22.33 -4.89 6.24
N THR A 169 22.09 -4.35 5.05
CA THR A 169 21.21 -3.20 4.79
C THR A 169 20.27 -3.60 3.65
N VAL A 170 18.98 -3.61 3.91
CA VAL A 170 17.95 -4.03 2.97
C VAL A 170 17.17 -2.80 2.52
N LEU A 171 17.12 -2.57 1.21
CA LEU A 171 16.22 -1.60 0.59
C LEU A 171 14.93 -2.33 0.18
N ILE A 172 13.80 -1.91 0.75
CA ILE A 172 12.47 -2.36 0.32
C ILE A 172 11.88 -1.25 -0.55
N VAL A 173 11.30 -1.60 -1.69
CA VAL A 173 10.60 -0.67 -2.57
C VAL A 173 9.25 -1.25 -2.96
N CYS A 174 8.17 -0.59 -2.51
CA CYS A 174 6.79 -0.91 -2.87
C CYS A 174 6.33 0.08 -3.93
N VAL A 175 5.75 -0.40 -5.04
CA VAL A 175 5.17 0.46 -6.07
C VAL A 175 3.92 -0.16 -6.64
N GLU A 176 2.85 0.63 -6.68
CA GLU A 176 1.55 0.19 -7.21
C GLU A 176 0.96 1.24 -8.13
N LEU A 177 0.50 0.78 -9.28
CA LEU A 177 -0.24 1.55 -10.26
C LEU A 177 -1.65 0.96 -10.40
N CYS A 178 -2.45 1.08 -9.35
CA CYS A 178 -3.77 0.44 -9.29
C CYS A 178 -4.74 1.00 -10.33
N THR A 179 -4.60 2.29 -10.67
CA THR A 179 -5.51 2.97 -11.59
C THR A 179 -5.47 2.41 -13.01
N ILE A 180 -4.35 1.80 -13.41
CA ILE A 180 -4.24 1.15 -14.72
C ILE A 180 -5.14 -0.09 -14.85
N HIS A 181 -5.65 -0.63 -13.73
CA HIS A 181 -6.53 -1.81 -13.71
C HIS A 181 -8.01 -1.48 -13.55
N PHE A 182 -8.39 -0.21 -13.50
CA PHE A 182 -9.78 0.18 -13.47
C PHE A 182 -10.56 -0.42 -14.65
N GLN A 183 -11.79 -0.86 -14.36
CA GLN A 183 -12.68 -1.53 -15.32
C GLN A 183 -13.98 -0.72 -15.47
N ASN A 184 -14.44 -0.55 -16.69
CA ASN A 184 -15.78 -0.05 -16.97
C ASN A 184 -16.79 -1.19 -16.85
N ASN A 185 -17.16 -1.54 -15.62
CA ASN A 185 -18.08 -2.64 -15.33
C ASN A 185 -19.05 -2.21 -14.21
N ASN A 186 -20.27 -2.71 -14.25
CA ASN A 186 -21.39 -2.31 -13.38
C ASN A 186 -21.52 -3.18 -12.12
N THR A 187 -20.61 -4.14 -11.85
CA THR A 187 -20.66 -4.94 -10.62
C THR A 187 -20.17 -4.15 -9.42
N ASP A 188 -20.68 -4.48 -8.24
CA ASP A 188 -20.37 -3.75 -7.00
C ASP A 188 -18.88 -3.79 -6.67
N ASP A 189 -18.18 -4.90 -6.94
CA ASP A 189 -16.74 -5.05 -6.72
C ASP A 189 -15.92 -4.05 -7.54
N PHE A 190 -16.24 -3.89 -8.83
CA PHE A 190 -15.56 -2.91 -9.69
C PHE A 190 -15.89 -1.47 -9.32
N ILE A 191 -17.15 -1.18 -8.96
CA ILE A 191 -17.54 0.14 -8.47
C ILE A 191 -16.74 0.49 -7.22
N LEU A 192 -16.61 -0.44 -6.28
CA LEU A 192 -15.87 -0.25 -5.05
C LEU A 192 -14.37 -0.07 -5.35
N ALA A 193 -13.75 -0.95 -6.15
CA ALA A 193 -12.35 -0.87 -6.52
C ALA A 193 -12.02 0.45 -7.24
N ASN A 194 -12.80 0.83 -8.26
CA ASN A 194 -12.64 2.09 -8.98
C ASN A 194 -12.78 3.32 -8.07
N THR A 195 -13.49 3.20 -6.94
CA THR A 195 -13.72 4.30 -6.00
C THR A 195 -12.62 4.41 -4.94
N LEU A 196 -11.91 3.32 -4.62
CA LEU A 196 -10.96 3.27 -3.52
C LEU A 196 -9.50 3.46 -3.94
N PHE A 197 -9.08 2.82 -5.06
CA PHE A 197 -7.66 2.68 -5.36
C PHE A 197 -7.03 3.90 -6.05
N GLY A 198 -5.76 4.14 -5.72
CA GLY A 198 -4.87 5.13 -6.34
C GLY A 198 -3.47 4.54 -6.54
N ASP A 199 -2.54 5.34 -7.07
CA ASP A 199 -1.18 4.94 -7.36
C ASP A 199 -0.20 5.56 -6.36
N GLY A 200 0.87 4.83 -6.04
CA GLY A 200 1.90 5.33 -5.15
C GLY A 200 3.10 4.41 -5.02
N ALA A 201 4.16 4.92 -4.42
CA ALA A 201 5.35 4.16 -4.08
C ALA A 201 5.87 4.53 -2.70
N ALA A 202 6.55 3.59 -2.06
CA ALA A 202 7.27 3.81 -0.80
C ALA A 202 8.60 3.06 -0.82
N ALA A 203 9.60 3.63 -0.16
CA ALA A 203 10.91 3.04 0.03
C ALA A 203 11.26 3.00 1.52
N VAL A 204 11.81 1.87 1.97
CA VAL A 204 12.20 1.66 3.38
C VAL A 204 13.62 1.12 3.42
N ILE A 205 14.44 1.62 4.34
CA ILE A 205 15.74 1.05 4.66
C ILE A 205 15.65 0.32 5.99
N ILE A 206 16.00 -0.97 5.96
CA ILE A 206 16.14 -1.81 7.16
C ILE A 206 17.63 -2.13 7.36
N SER A 207 18.11 -1.98 8.58
CA SER A 207 19.51 -2.25 8.94
C SER A 207 19.61 -3.22 10.11
N SER A 208 20.59 -4.12 10.05
CA SER A 208 21.01 -4.95 11.19
C SER A 208 21.74 -4.16 12.26
N ASN A 209 22.26 -2.98 11.91
CA ASN A 209 23.00 -2.10 12.83
C ASN A 209 22.08 -1.00 13.34
N ALA A 210 22.05 -0.81 14.65
CA ALA A 210 21.33 0.30 15.26
C ALA A 210 21.92 1.63 14.80
N PRO A 211 21.11 2.58 14.30
CA PRO A 211 21.58 3.92 14.05
C PRO A 211 21.86 4.65 15.35
N LYS A 212 22.56 5.77 15.27
CA LYS A 212 22.95 6.56 16.46
C LYS A 212 21.77 7.34 17.07
N LYS A 213 20.72 7.60 16.32
CA LYS A 213 19.53 8.38 16.71
C LYS A 213 18.31 7.97 15.85
N ASP A 214 17.13 8.18 16.41
CA ASP A 214 15.84 8.15 15.71
C ASP A 214 15.56 6.81 14.98
N ALA A 215 15.91 5.69 15.62
CA ALA A 215 15.64 4.37 15.08
C ALA A 215 14.32 3.80 15.58
N ILE A 216 13.66 3.12 14.68
CA ILE A 216 12.50 2.31 15.03
C ILE A 216 12.92 0.84 14.99
N LYS A 217 12.93 0.20 16.16
CA LYS A 217 13.28 -1.21 16.28
C LYS A 217 12.10 -2.08 15.91
N ILE A 218 12.34 -3.09 15.10
CA ILE A 218 11.34 -4.11 14.80
C ILE A 218 11.31 -5.15 15.93
N LYS A 219 10.12 -5.39 16.51
CA LYS A 219 9.93 -6.28 17.67
C LYS A 219 9.40 -7.65 17.25
N SER A 220 8.28 -7.67 16.53
CA SER A 220 7.61 -8.92 16.16
C SER A 220 6.72 -8.74 14.94
N PHE A 221 6.44 -9.87 14.30
CA PHE A 221 5.45 -10.01 13.23
C PHE A 221 4.49 -11.12 13.60
N ASN A 222 3.22 -10.97 13.22
CA ASN A 222 2.21 -12.01 13.39
C ASN A 222 1.27 -11.99 12.18
N SER A 223 0.79 -13.16 11.81
CA SER A 223 -0.11 -13.38 10.67
C SER A 223 -1.36 -14.14 11.09
N LEU A 224 -2.49 -13.79 10.49
CA LEU A 224 -3.73 -14.54 10.60
C LEU A 224 -4.35 -14.72 9.22
N ILE A 225 -4.80 -15.94 8.89
CA ILE A 225 -5.60 -16.22 7.71
C ILE A 225 -7.04 -16.51 8.15
N ILE A 226 -7.98 -15.74 7.63
CA ILE A 226 -9.40 -15.88 7.85
C ILE A 226 -9.99 -16.66 6.68
N HIS A 227 -10.02 -17.98 6.76
CA HIS A 227 -10.42 -18.88 5.67
C HIS A 227 -11.81 -18.58 5.08
N LYS A 228 -12.75 -18.09 5.90
CA LYS A 228 -14.10 -17.71 5.46
C LYS A 228 -14.08 -16.57 4.44
N GLY A 229 -13.05 -15.71 4.47
CA GLY A 229 -12.90 -14.55 3.60
C GLY A 229 -12.15 -14.82 2.29
N LYS A 230 -11.88 -16.09 1.94
CA LYS A 230 -11.04 -16.44 0.77
C LYS A 230 -11.52 -15.81 -0.55
N ASN A 231 -12.81 -15.69 -0.74
CA ASN A 231 -13.40 -15.16 -1.96
C ASN A 231 -13.85 -13.69 -1.84
N ASP A 232 -13.77 -13.11 -0.63
CA ASP A 232 -14.23 -11.75 -0.35
C ASP A 232 -13.18 -10.69 -0.69
N MET A 233 -11.89 -11.08 -0.69
CA MET A 233 -10.79 -10.28 -1.20
C MET A 233 -9.88 -11.19 -2.03
N ALA A 234 -9.95 -11.06 -3.35
CA ALA A 234 -9.18 -11.84 -4.30
C ALA A 234 -8.71 -10.98 -5.48
N TRP A 235 -7.56 -11.35 -6.07
CA TRP A 235 -6.95 -10.66 -7.18
C TRP A 235 -6.59 -11.66 -8.27
N GLN A 236 -7.09 -11.47 -9.48
CA GLN A 236 -6.96 -12.44 -10.58
C GLN A 236 -6.48 -11.77 -11.87
N LEU A 237 -5.69 -12.50 -12.66
CA LEU A 237 -5.34 -12.06 -14.02
C LEU A 237 -6.49 -12.35 -14.99
N SER A 238 -6.69 -11.41 -15.92
CA SER A 238 -7.61 -11.57 -17.05
C SER A 238 -7.00 -10.99 -18.34
N GLU A 239 -7.65 -11.17 -19.46
CA GLU A 239 -7.25 -10.59 -20.75
C GLU A 239 -7.32 -9.05 -20.74
N THR A 240 -8.17 -8.48 -19.89
CA THR A 240 -8.46 -7.05 -19.83
C THR A 240 -7.84 -6.34 -18.63
N GLY A 241 -6.98 -7.01 -17.87
CA GLY A 241 -6.32 -6.45 -16.69
C GLY A 241 -6.38 -7.38 -15.50
N PHE A 242 -6.02 -6.88 -14.33
CA PHE A 242 -6.17 -7.61 -13.09
C PHE A 242 -7.53 -7.28 -12.49
N ILE A 243 -8.27 -8.32 -12.14
CA ILE A 243 -9.64 -8.22 -11.64
C ILE A 243 -9.63 -8.43 -10.13
N MET A 244 -10.21 -7.48 -9.41
CA MET A 244 -10.37 -7.57 -7.96
C MET A 244 -11.79 -7.98 -7.62
N ASN A 245 -11.92 -9.01 -6.77
CA ASN A 245 -13.11 -9.27 -6.00
C ASN A 245 -12.94 -8.62 -4.63
N LEU A 246 -13.80 -7.68 -4.30
CA LEU A 246 -13.76 -6.96 -3.03
C LEU A 246 -15.18 -6.75 -2.52
N THR A 247 -15.62 -7.62 -1.62
CA THR A 247 -16.96 -7.55 -1.07
C THR A 247 -17.03 -6.64 0.16
N SER A 248 -18.24 -6.17 0.48
CA SER A 248 -18.49 -5.39 1.70
C SER A 248 -18.30 -6.19 3.01
N TYR A 249 -18.24 -7.53 2.93
CA TYR A 249 -18.05 -8.41 4.09
C TYR A 249 -16.64 -8.40 4.65
N VAL A 250 -15.63 -7.94 3.88
CA VAL A 250 -14.23 -7.88 4.33
C VAL A 250 -14.09 -7.18 5.68
N SER A 251 -14.73 -6.03 5.85
CA SER A 251 -14.66 -5.26 7.09
C SER A 251 -15.30 -5.99 8.28
N GLU A 252 -16.40 -6.71 8.06
CA GLU A 252 -17.08 -7.49 9.10
C GLU A 252 -16.24 -8.70 9.54
N LEU A 253 -15.56 -9.36 8.61
CA LEU A 253 -14.64 -10.47 8.89
C LEU A 253 -13.43 -9.99 9.71
N ILE A 254 -12.88 -8.82 9.38
CA ILE A 254 -11.80 -8.21 10.16
C ILE A 254 -12.29 -7.86 11.57
N ASN A 255 -13.44 -7.18 11.68
CA ASN A 255 -14.04 -6.84 12.97
C ASN A 255 -14.23 -8.07 13.86
N GLY A 256 -14.81 -9.15 13.32
CA GLY A 256 -15.06 -10.39 14.06
C GLY A 256 -13.80 -11.18 14.46
N SER A 257 -12.64 -10.88 13.87
CA SER A 257 -11.42 -11.68 14.08
C SER A 257 -10.30 -10.94 14.80
N ILE A 258 -10.23 -9.60 14.71
CA ILE A 258 -9.07 -8.84 15.18
C ILE A 258 -8.87 -8.93 16.69
N LYS A 259 -9.94 -8.89 17.48
CA LYS A 259 -9.86 -8.95 18.96
C LYS A 259 -9.31 -10.29 19.44
N GLU A 260 -9.83 -11.40 18.89
CA GLU A 260 -9.31 -12.74 19.20
C GLU A 260 -7.87 -12.91 18.75
N PHE A 261 -7.53 -12.35 17.60
CA PHE A 261 -6.16 -12.39 17.08
C PHE A 261 -5.19 -11.67 18.03
N LEU A 262 -5.49 -10.43 18.49
CA LEU A 262 -4.64 -9.73 19.45
C LEU A 262 -4.48 -10.49 20.75
N ASN A 263 -5.57 -11.10 21.25
CA ASN A 263 -5.51 -11.95 22.44
C ASN A 263 -4.60 -13.17 22.22
N SER A 264 -4.66 -13.80 21.05
CA SER A 264 -3.85 -15.00 20.73
C SER A 264 -2.34 -14.73 20.73
N ILE A 265 -1.95 -13.49 20.40
CA ILE A 265 -0.55 -13.03 20.43
C ILE A 265 -0.20 -12.32 21.76
N SER A 266 -1.08 -12.39 22.76
CA SER A 266 -0.91 -11.78 24.09
C SER A 266 -0.67 -10.26 24.04
N LEU A 267 -1.20 -9.57 23.04
CA LEU A 267 -1.08 -8.13 22.88
C LEU A 267 -2.33 -7.43 23.44
N LYS A 268 -2.10 -6.56 24.44
CA LYS A 268 -3.15 -5.72 25.02
C LYS A 268 -3.17 -4.35 24.36
N LYS A 269 -4.36 -3.83 24.02
CA LYS A 269 -4.51 -2.52 23.38
C LYS A 269 -3.90 -1.38 24.22
N GLU A 270 -3.93 -1.51 25.55
CA GLU A 270 -3.40 -0.54 26.50
C GLU A 270 -1.86 -0.45 26.48
N SER A 271 -1.17 -1.43 25.89
CA SER A 271 0.28 -1.45 25.74
C SER A 271 0.74 -0.86 24.39
N ILE A 272 -0.17 -0.29 23.61
CA ILE A 272 0.10 0.29 22.31
C ILE A 272 -0.02 1.81 22.42
N ASP A 273 1.09 2.51 22.17
CA ASP A 273 1.10 3.97 22.23
C ASP A 273 0.61 4.59 20.93
N TYR A 274 0.94 3.98 19.77
CA TYR A 274 0.60 4.50 18.45
C TYR A 274 0.07 3.41 17.52
N TRP A 275 -0.88 3.79 16.68
CA TRP A 275 -1.54 2.88 15.76
C TRP A 275 -1.28 3.28 14.30
N ALA A 276 -0.74 2.37 13.50
CA ALA A 276 -0.58 2.50 12.06
C ALA A 276 -1.39 1.40 11.37
N ILE A 277 -2.63 1.70 11.00
CA ILE A 277 -3.56 0.74 10.42
C ILE A 277 -3.75 1.03 8.93
N HIS A 278 -3.59 0.02 8.08
CA HIS A 278 -3.80 0.14 6.64
C HIS A 278 -5.25 0.57 6.33
N PRO A 279 -5.45 1.71 5.68
CA PRO A 279 -6.76 2.19 5.33
C PRO A 279 -7.27 1.55 4.03
N GLY A 280 -7.63 0.27 4.07
CA GLY A 280 -8.20 -0.44 2.93
C GLY A 280 -9.49 0.21 2.41
N GLY A 281 -10.18 0.98 3.26
CA GLY A 281 -11.34 1.81 3.04
C GLY A 281 -11.82 2.36 4.37
N LYS A 282 -12.65 3.40 4.37
CA LYS A 282 -13.14 4.05 5.60
C LYS A 282 -13.81 3.06 6.56
N LYS A 283 -14.66 2.15 6.03
CA LYS A 283 -15.38 1.17 6.84
C LYS A 283 -14.43 0.20 7.55
N ILE A 284 -13.28 -0.17 6.94
CA ILE A 284 -12.28 -1.03 7.60
C ILE A 284 -11.70 -0.34 8.84
N LEU A 285 -11.40 0.95 8.77
CA LEU A 285 -10.90 1.71 9.92
C LEU A 285 -11.97 1.86 11.00
N ASP A 286 -13.21 2.18 10.60
CA ASP A 286 -14.34 2.29 11.51
C ASP A 286 -14.57 0.96 12.25
N ASP A 287 -14.67 -0.15 11.53
CA ASP A 287 -14.93 -1.48 12.09
C ASP A 287 -13.74 -1.98 12.95
N PHE A 288 -12.49 -1.63 12.59
CA PHE A 288 -11.30 -1.94 13.40
C PHE A 288 -11.34 -1.20 14.74
N SER A 289 -11.66 0.10 14.72
CA SER A 289 -11.82 0.92 15.93
C SER A 289 -12.91 0.38 16.85
N ASP A 290 -14.07 0.06 16.27
CA ASP A 290 -15.22 -0.46 16.99
C ASP A 290 -14.92 -1.85 17.61
N ALA A 291 -14.25 -2.76 16.88
CA ALA A 291 -13.88 -4.10 17.36
C ALA A 291 -12.98 -4.08 18.59
N LEU A 292 -12.05 -3.12 18.64
CA LEU A 292 -11.09 -2.99 19.73
C LEU A 292 -11.54 -2.00 20.81
N ASP A 293 -12.67 -1.34 20.61
CA ASP A 293 -13.15 -0.26 21.49
C ASP A 293 -12.03 0.76 21.76
N ILE A 294 -11.48 1.33 20.67
CA ILE A 294 -10.49 2.40 20.69
C ILE A 294 -11.05 3.65 20.01
N ASP A 295 -10.61 4.82 20.46
CA ASP A 295 -11.06 6.08 19.87
C ASP A 295 -10.52 6.23 18.44
N LYS A 296 -11.38 6.67 17.51
CA LYS A 296 -11.03 6.87 16.09
C LYS A 296 -9.91 7.91 15.91
N SER A 297 -9.74 8.82 16.83
CA SER A 297 -8.63 9.79 16.81
C SER A 297 -7.25 9.13 16.89
N LEU A 298 -7.15 7.93 17.48
CA LEU A 298 -5.92 7.14 17.50
C LEU A 298 -5.53 6.61 16.11
N LEU A 299 -6.48 6.58 15.17
CA LEU A 299 -6.27 6.18 13.78
C LEU A 299 -6.19 7.40 12.82
N HIS A 300 -5.97 8.60 13.35
CA HIS A 300 -6.01 9.85 12.59
C HIS A 300 -5.13 9.79 11.32
N GLN A 301 -3.88 9.31 11.44
CA GLN A 301 -2.95 9.23 10.31
C GLN A 301 -3.47 8.26 9.21
N SER A 302 -4.13 7.17 9.61
CA SER A 302 -4.75 6.24 8.65
C SER A 302 -5.90 6.90 7.89
N TYR A 303 -6.75 7.68 8.56
CA TYR A 303 -7.82 8.44 7.91
C TYR A 303 -7.27 9.56 7.00
N GLU A 304 -6.23 10.28 7.43
CA GLU A 304 -5.60 11.34 6.62
C GLU A 304 -4.91 10.77 5.37
N VAL A 305 -4.25 9.60 5.46
CA VAL A 305 -3.69 8.93 4.28
C VAL A 305 -4.81 8.51 3.32
N LEU A 306 -5.89 7.90 3.82
CA LEU A 306 -7.03 7.54 2.98
C LEU A 306 -7.63 8.77 2.28
N LYS A 307 -7.84 9.85 3.01
CA LYS A 307 -8.41 11.09 2.51
C LYS A 307 -7.60 11.70 1.38
N ASN A 308 -6.27 11.74 1.54
CA ASN A 308 -5.38 12.47 0.65
C ASN A 308 -4.81 11.64 -0.50
N TYR A 309 -4.84 10.29 -0.40
CA TYR A 309 -4.21 9.40 -1.37
C TYR A 309 -5.10 8.24 -1.83
N GLY A 310 -6.20 7.95 -1.13
CA GLY A 310 -6.95 6.71 -1.31
C GLY A 310 -6.16 5.49 -0.85
N ASN A 311 -6.56 4.31 -1.31
CA ASN A 311 -5.84 3.06 -1.09
C ASN A 311 -4.85 2.80 -2.25
N MET A 312 -3.57 2.92 -2.00
CA MET A 312 -2.51 2.64 -2.98
C MET A 312 -1.99 1.19 -2.87
N SER A 313 -2.76 0.26 -2.29
CA SER A 313 -2.32 -1.12 -2.04
C SER A 313 -1.08 -1.19 -1.13
N SER A 314 -0.03 -1.94 -1.50
CA SER A 314 1.11 -2.24 -0.62
C SER A 314 1.86 -1.03 -0.06
N PRO A 315 2.09 0.11 -0.74
CA PRO A 315 2.74 1.27 -0.13
C PRO A 315 1.88 2.01 0.90
N THR A 316 0.56 1.86 0.91
CA THR A 316 -0.34 2.69 1.74
C THR A 316 0.00 2.65 3.22
N ILE A 317 0.25 1.46 3.77
CA ILE A 317 0.60 1.32 5.19
C ILE A 317 1.94 2.00 5.53
N LEU A 318 2.86 2.11 4.57
CA LEU A 318 4.13 2.81 4.75
C LEU A 318 3.95 4.34 4.74
N PHE A 319 2.94 4.87 4.00
CA PHE A 319 2.53 6.27 4.13
C PHE A 319 1.98 6.54 5.54
N VAL A 320 1.14 5.65 6.07
CA VAL A 320 0.61 5.78 7.43
C VAL A 320 1.73 5.73 8.45
N LEU A 321 2.61 4.73 8.36
CA LEU A 321 3.71 4.53 9.30
C LEU A 321 4.67 5.72 9.29
N LYS A 322 5.00 6.27 8.09
CA LYS A 322 5.79 7.49 7.96
C LYS A 322 5.15 8.65 8.72
N GLN A 323 3.84 8.91 8.51
CA GLN A 323 3.14 9.99 9.22
C GLN A 323 3.08 9.76 10.74
N VAL A 324 2.88 8.50 11.19
CA VAL A 324 2.92 8.19 12.63
C VAL A 324 4.29 8.53 13.22
N ILE A 325 5.37 8.14 12.56
CA ILE A 325 6.75 8.41 13.04
C ILE A 325 7.05 9.92 13.03
N GLU A 326 6.71 10.63 11.95
CA GLU A 326 6.98 12.08 11.82
C GLU A 326 6.18 12.92 12.83
N ASN A 327 4.91 12.59 13.05
CA ASN A 327 4.06 13.31 13.99
C ASN A 327 4.44 13.04 15.46
N ASN A 328 5.18 11.97 15.73
CA ASN A 328 5.63 11.56 17.05
C ASN A 328 7.18 11.58 17.15
N SER A 329 7.83 12.57 16.55
CA SER A 329 9.29 12.73 16.58
C SER A 329 9.86 12.93 17.99
N ASN A 330 9.03 13.28 18.97
CA ASN A 330 9.38 13.40 20.40
C ASN A 330 9.01 12.16 21.22
N ALA A 331 8.64 11.04 20.56
CA ALA A 331 8.33 9.79 21.25
C ALA A 331 9.50 9.32 22.09
N LYS A 332 9.20 8.73 23.24
CA LYS A 332 10.21 8.25 24.18
C LYS A 332 10.69 6.86 23.79
N SER A 333 11.94 6.56 24.10
CA SER A 333 12.43 5.19 24.00
C SER A 333 11.56 4.23 24.80
N GLY A 334 11.16 3.12 24.15
CA GLY A 334 10.27 2.11 24.71
C GLY A 334 8.80 2.30 24.31
N GLU A 335 8.39 3.47 23.80
CA GLU A 335 7.04 3.63 23.24
C GLU A 335 6.87 2.78 21.96
N THR A 336 5.66 2.26 21.76
CA THR A 336 5.39 1.21 20.78
C THR A 336 4.43 1.68 19.68
N ILE A 337 4.67 1.17 18.45
CA ILE A 337 3.74 1.32 17.33
C ILE A 337 3.21 -0.06 16.97
N PHE A 338 1.90 -0.21 16.91
CA PHE A 338 1.26 -1.38 16.31
C PHE A 338 0.84 -1.09 14.87
N THR A 339 1.22 -1.98 13.97
CA THR A 339 0.93 -1.86 12.53
C THR A 339 0.13 -3.07 12.08
N ALA A 340 -0.96 -2.84 11.32
CA ALA A 340 -1.73 -3.91 10.70
C ALA A 340 -2.11 -3.57 9.27
N ALA A 341 -2.04 -4.57 8.39
CA ALA A 341 -2.53 -4.48 7.01
C ALA A 341 -3.29 -5.75 6.62
N PHE A 342 -4.19 -5.59 5.67
CA PHE A 342 -5.13 -6.62 5.24
C PHE A 342 -4.88 -6.96 3.77
N GLY A 343 -4.98 -8.24 3.41
CA GLY A 343 -4.72 -8.71 2.05
C GLY A 343 -5.60 -9.86 1.63
N PRO A 344 -5.47 -10.30 0.37
CA PRO A 344 -6.22 -11.43 -0.16
C PRO A 344 -6.08 -12.68 0.70
N GLY A 345 -7.21 -13.49 0.75
CA GLY A 345 -7.16 -14.75 1.42
C GLY A 345 -8.15 -15.05 2.55
N LEU A 346 -8.78 -14.22 3.29
CA LEU A 346 -8.44 -12.88 3.78
C LEU A 346 -7.28 -13.01 4.77
N SER A 347 -6.27 -12.21 4.67
CA SER A 347 -5.14 -12.27 5.59
C SER A 347 -4.93 -10.96 6.35
N ILE A 348 -4.49 -11.09 7.60
CA ILE A 348 -4.09 -9.96 8.45
C ILE A 348 -2.59 -10.15 8.75
N GLU A 349 -1.79 -9.16 8.37
CA GLU A 349 -0.38 -9.09 8.72
C GLU A 349 -0.17 -7.96 9.72
N THR A 350 0.56 -8.24 10.81
CA THR A 350 0.84 -7.26 11.84
C THR A 350 2.32 -7.16 12.15
N MET A 351 2.72 -5.99 12.62
CA MET A 351 4.08 -5.73 13.07
C MET A 351 4.04 -4.84 14.31
N GLN A 352 4.88 -5.15 15.28
CA GLN A 352 5.14 -4.29 16.43
C GLN A 352 6.51 -3.63 16.29
N LEU A 353 6.54 -2.35 16.57
CA LEU A 353 7.73 -1.51 16.52
C LEU A 353 7.93 -0.80 17.86
N GLU A 354 9.15 -0.36 18.15
CA GLU A 354 9.54 0.32 19.37
C GLU A 354 10.49 1.46 19.04
N TYR A 355 10.24 2.65 19.58
CA TYR A 355 11.18 3.76 19.55
C TYR A 355 12.41 3.45 20.42
N VAL A 356 13.63 3.73 19.91
CA VAL A 356 14.91 3.45 20.61
C VAL A 356 15.75 4.71 20.82
#